data_750a4eee1220844c24688932756d1d96
#
_entry.id   750a4eee1220844c24688932756d1d96
#
_cell.length_a   1.000
_cell.length_b   1.000
_cell.length_c   1.000
_cell.angle_alpha   90.00
_cell.angle_beta   90.00
_cell.angle_gamma   90.00
#
_symmetry.space_group_name_H-M   'P 1'
#
loop_
_entity.id
_entity.type
_entity.pdbx_description
1 polymer ?
#
loop_
_entity_poly.entity_id
_entity_poly.type
_entity_poly.pdbx_seq_one_letter_code
_entity_poly.pdbx_strand_id
1 'polypeptide(L)'
;MKRAFILIALAVFFAGGAGLLTAQSRPAAGRMAAFIPRTIGPWLSEADHVYDAETIFQYIDGAGEVYRSYNMKLLVSRRFHKDGRPDVIVDLFDMGSSEDAFGVFTHDLDGEDAQVGQGSNYKAGLLSFWKDRYFGSVSAEEETPEAKAAVLELGRRIAAAIKQEGPKPKLLSFLPPEGLESGRVHFFHNHSVLNYHFFVADGDILLLEQTASAVLASYESAGGKSRLLVVRYPDEAKAVRAYESFSRNYLPGAGKAGAVRIGDKKWTASARAGNIVIVVFNADSEMSAMNRLASVESLIGGAGIQ
;
A
#
# COMPACT_ATOMS: atom_id res chain seq x y z
N MET A 1 1.22 -4.05 -22.90
CA MET A 1 -0.20 -4.37 -22.59
C MET A 1 -0.33 -4.33 -21.09
N LYS A 2 -0.87 -3.24 -20.53
CA LYS A 2 -1.09 -3.06 -19.10
C LYS A 2 -2.30 -3.91 -18.71
N ARG A 3 -2.09 -5.03 -18.03
CA ARG A 3 -3.18 -5.76 -17.36
C ARG A 3 -3.54 -4.97 -16.10
N ALA A 4 -4.63 -4.21 -16.16
CA ALA A 4 -5.28 -3.68 -14.99
C ALA A 4 -5.87 -4.90 -14.24
N PHE A 5 -5.25 -5.30 -13.13
CA PHE A 5 -5.92 -6.15 -12.17
C PHE A 5 -6.91 -5.25 -11.41
N ILE A 6 -8.12 -5.20 -11.92
CA ILE A 6 -9.27 -4.75 -11.14
C ILE A 6 -9.36 -5.75 -10.00
N LEU A 7 -9.20 -5.28 -8.76
CA LEU A 7 -9.64 -6.02 -7.57
C LEU A 7 -11.16 -6.16 -7.64
N ILE A 8 -11.63 -7.07 -8.48
CA ILE A 8 -13.02 -7.47 -8.50
C ILE A 8 -13.19 -8.35 -7.26
N ALA A 9 -13.87 -7.84 -6.25
CA ALA A 9 -14.45 -8.68 -5.21
C ALA A 9 -15.46 -9.59 -5.91
N LEU A 10 -15.00 -10.75 -6.36
CA LEU A 10 -15.88 -11.77 -6.89
C LEU A 10 -16.63 -12.34 -5.70
N ALA A 11 -17.90 -12.00 -5.54
CA ALA A 11 -18.77 -12.58 -4.55
C ALA A 11 -18.94 -14.08 -4.86
N VAL A 12 -18.13 -14.91 -4.21
CA VAL A 12 -18.31 -16.34 -4.22
C VAL A 12 -19.24 -16.69 -3.06
N PHE A 13 -20.40 -17.23 -3.39
CA PHE A 13 -21.31 -17.82 -2.42
C PHE A 13 -20.61 -18.98 -1.70
N PHE A 14 -20.30 -18.81 -0.42
CA PHE A 14 -19.95 -19.91 0.45
C PHE A 14 -20.93 -20.01 1.62
N ALA A 15 -21.66 -21.12 1.64
CA ALA A 15 -22.40 -21.56 2.81
C ALA A 15 -21.40 -21.99 3.92
N GLY A 16 -21.48 -21.29 5.05
CA GLY A 16 -21.22 -21.79 6.38
C GLY A 16 -19.85 -22.40 6.69
N GLY A 17 -18.93 -21.58 7.10
CA GLY A 17 -17.79 -21.94 7.92
C GLY A 17 -17.38 -20.73 8.76
N ALA A 18 -18.07 -20.50 9.89
CA ALA A 18 -17.62 -19.54 10.88
C ALA A 18 -16.29 -20.04 11.46
N GLY A 19 -15.17 -19.57 10.92
CA GLY A 19 -13.86 -19.76 11.53
C GLY A 19 -13.94 -19.31 13.00
N LEU A 20 -13.54 -20.15 13.94
CA LEU A 20 -13.55 -19.84 15.36
C LEU A 20 -12.53 -18.72 15.61
N LEU A 21 -13.02 -17.47 15.66
CA LEU A 21 -12.22 -16.33 16.08
C LEU A 21 -11.59 -16.63 17.45
N THR A 22 -10.33 -16.29 17.60
CA THR A 22 -9.65 -16.37 18.89
C THR A 22 -10.35 -15.46 19.91
N ALA A 23 -10.21 -15.77 21.20
CA ALA A 23 -10.78 -14.96 22.28
C ALA A 23 -10.31 -13.47 22.23
N GLN A 24 -9.12 -13.21 21.67
CA GLN A 24 -8.55 -11.88 21.51
C GLN A 24 -9.11 -11.12 20.29
N SER A 25 -9.50 -11.82 19.22
CA SER A 25 -10.04 -11.20 17.99
C SER A 25 -11.48 -10.70 18.15
N ARG A 26 -12.28 -11.33 18.99
CA ARG A 26 -13.70 -10.97 19.21
C ARG A 26 -13.94 -9.53 19.67
N PRO A 27 -13.22 -8.99 20.71
CA PRO A 27 -13.41 -7.59 21.11
C PRO A 27 -12.96 -6.59 20.04
N ALA A 28 -11.90 -6.92 19.27
CA ALA A 28 -11.43 -6.08 18.17
C ALA A 28 -12.45 -6.03 17.03
N ALA A 29 -13.01 -7.17 16.64
CA ALA A 29 -14.06 -7.26 15.63
C ALA A 29 -15.31 -6.46 16.04
N GLY A 30 -15.73 -6.54 17.31
CA GLY A 30 -16.85 -5.77 17.82
C GLY A 30 -16.65 -4.25 17.74
N ARG A 31 -15.44 -3.77 18.04
CA ARG A 31 -15.09 -2.34 17.89
C ARG A 31 -15.11 -1.90 16.43
N MET A 32 -14.56 -2.70 15.53
CA MET A 32 -14.57 -2.40 14.09
C MET A 32 -15.98 -2.41 13.52
N ALA A 33 -16.78 -3.40 13.88
CA ALA A 33 -18.19 -3.52 13.48
C ALA A 33 -19.01 -2.29 13.90
N ALA A 34 -18.66 -1.65 15.03
CA ALA A 34 -19.33 -0.44 15.51
C ALA A 34 -19.01 0.81 14.65
N PHE A 35 -17.93 0.82 13.89
CA PHE A 35 -17.64 1.90 12.94
C PHE A 35 -18.53 1.84 11.69
N ILE A 36 -19.05 0.65 11.35
CA ILE A 36 -19.85 0.44 10.16
C ILE A 36 -21.33 0.61 10.55
N PRO A 37 -22.08 1.56 9.94
CA PRO A 37 -23.51 1.73 10.25
C PRO A 37 -24.31 0.48 9.87
N ARG A 38 -25.47 0.26 10.53
CA ARG A 38 -26.36 -0.85 10.21
C ARG A 38 -27.33 -0.55 9.06
N THR A 39 -27.49 0.72 8.72
CA THR A 39 -28.36 1.16 7.63
C THR A 39 -27.73 2.32 6.89
N ILE A 40 -27.96 2.41 5.60
CA ILE A 40 -27.60 3.54 4.76
C ILE A 40 -28.75 3.86 3.79
N GLY A 41 -29.48 4.93 4.09
CA GLY A 41 -30.73 5.19 3.38
C GLY A 41 -31.64 3.95 3.42
N PRO A 42 -32.07 3.43 2.26
CA PRO A 42 -32.92 2.25 2.19
C PRO A 42 -32.17 0.90 2.21
N TRP A 43 -30.81 0.87 2.23
CA TRP A 43 -30.08 -0.37 2.38
C TRP A 43 -29.99 -0.81 3.84
N LEU A 44 -30.24 -2.09 4.07
CA LEU A 44 -30.14 -2.76 5.37
C LEU A 44 -28.94 -3.70 5.38
N SER A 45 -28.21 -3.71 6.50
CA SER A 45 -27.08 -4.61 6.62
C SER A 45 -27.48 -6.03 6.99
N GLU A 46 -26.72 -6.98 6.44
CA GLU A 46 -26.68 -8.36 6.91
C GLU A 46 -25.79 -8.53 8.15
N ALA A 47 -25.60 -9.78 8.58
CA ALA A 47 -24.66 -10.14 9.63
C ALA A 47 -23.22 -9.85 9.21
N ASP A 48 -22.36 -9.55 10.19
CA ASP A 48 -20.94 -9.35 9.92
C ASP A 48 -20.23 -10.69 9.70
N HIS A 49 -19.34 -10.72 8.71
CA HIS A 49 -18.34 -11.76 8.55
C HIS A 49 -16.98 -11.24 9.01
N VAL A 50 -16.22 -12.09 9.70
CA VAL A 50 -14.94 -11.68 10.28
C VAL A 50 -13.87 -12.68 9.88
N TYR A 51 -12.73 -12.15 9.39
CA TYR A 51 -11.60 -12.94 8.93
C TYR A 51 -10.32 -12.37 9.53
N ASP A 52 -9.38 -13.25 9.86
CA ASP A 52 -8.01 -12.90 10.21
C ASP A 52 -7.03 -13.23 9.07
N ALA A 53 -5.73 -13.07 9.34
CA ALA A 53 -4.69 -13.32 8.34
C ALA A 53 -4.61 -14.78 7.85
N GLU A 54 -5.16 -15.74 8.60
CA GLU A 54 -5.19 -17.16 8.22
C GLU A 54 -6.44 -17.50 7.42
N THR A 55 -7.56 -16.89 7.77
CA THR A 55 -8.88 -17.19 7.21
C THR A 55 -9.29 -16.29 6.05
N ILE A 56 -8.55 -15.20 5.77
CA ILE A 56 -8.84 -14.25 4.68
C ILE A 56 -9.01 -14.93 3.32
N PHE A 57 -8.28 -16.02 3.05
CA PHE A 57 -8.36 -16.77 1.80
C PHE A 57 -9.70 -17.49 1.60
N GLN A 58 -10.50 -17.65 2.65
CA GLN A 58 -11.88 -18.15 2.53
C GLN A 58 -12.82 -17.11 1.92
N TYR A 59 -12.38 -15.84 1.89
CA TYR A 59 -13.17 -14.71 1.40
C TYR A 59 -12.61 -14.10 0.10
N ILE A 60 -11.29 -13.88 0.02
CA ILE A 60 -10.64 -13.11 -1.07
C ILE A 60 -9.70 -13.98 -1.92
N ASP A 61 -9.70 -15.29 -1.82
CA ASP A 61 -8.76 -16.17 -2.56
C ASP A 61 -7.30 -15.67 -2.49
N GLY A 62 -6.55 -15.84 -3.58
CA GLY A 62 -5.15 -15.44 -3.67
C GLY A 62 -4.88 -13.94 -3.47
N ALA A 63 -5.87 -13.06 -3.69
CA ALA A 63 -5.73 -11.63 -3.44
C ALA A 63 -5.61 -11.29 -1.95
N GLY A 64 -5.97 -12.19 -1.04
CA GLY A 64 -5.73 -12.07 0.40
C GLY A 64 -4.26 -11.87 0.76
N GLU A 65 -3.33 -12.35 -0.08
CA GLU A 65 -1.89 -12.18 0.13
C GLU A 65 -1.45 -10.70 0.11
N VAL A 66 -2.12 -9.84 -0.64
CA VAL A 66 -1.85 -8.41 -0.63
C VAL A 66 -2.01 -7.85 0.78
N TYR A 67 -3.13 -8.12 1.43
CA TYR A 67 -3.39 -7.62 2.79
C TYR A 67 -2.44 -8.21 3.83
N ARG A 68 -2.07 -9.50 3.69
CA ARG A 68 -1.07 -10.15 4.54
C ARG A 68 0.31 -9.52 4.38
N SER A 69 0.67 -9.11 3.17
CA SER A 69 1.92 -8.40 2.87
C SER A 69 2.06 -7.06 3.63
N TYR A 70 0.94 -6.52 4.11
CA TYR A 70 0.86 -5.31 4.94
C TYR A 70 0.41 -5.60 6.38
N ASN A 71 0.76 -6.78 6.91
CA ASN A 71 0.54 -7.16 8.30
C ASN A 71 -0.92 -7.14 8.80
N MET A 72 -1.91 -7.31 7.91
CA MET A 72 -3.32 -7.36 8.26
C MET A 72 -3.56 -8.20 9.52
N LYS A 73 -4.38 -7.69 10.43
CA LYS A 73 -4.77 -8.34 11.69
C LYS A 73 -6.19 -8.91 11.61
N LEU A 74 -7.11 -8.13 11.05
CA LEU A 74 -8.54 -8.49 11.05
C LEU A 74 -9.25 -7.79 9.88
N LEU A 75 -10.24 -8.46 9.32
CA LEU A 75 -11.22 -7.92 8.39
C LEU A 75 -12.62 -8.10 8.98
N VAL A 76 -13.41 -7.05 8.97
CA VAL A 76 -14.87 -7.11 9.15
C VAL A 76 -15.52 -6.75 7.83
N SER A 77 -16.25 -7.71 7.25
CA SER A 77 -17.04 -7.54 6.03
C SER A 77 -18.52 -7.46 6.35
N ARG A 78 -19.21 -6.49 5.75
CA ARG A 78 -20.66 -6.28 5.91
C ARG A 78 -21.31 -5.99 4.57
N ARG A 79 -22.31 -6.81 4.21
CA ARG A 79 -23.12 -6.61 3.03
C ARG A 79 -24.35 -5.76 3.38
N PHE A 80 -24.72 -4.89 2.45
CA PHE A 80 -25.93 -4.08 2.50
C PHE A 80 -26.79 -4.42 1.32
N HIS A 81 -28.02 -4.83 1.60
CA HIS A 81 -29.01 -5.23 0.62
C HIS A 81 -30.14 -4.20 0.52
N LYS A 82 -30.65 -4.01 -0.69
CA LYS A 82 -31.88 -3.26 -1.01
C LYS A 82 -32.60 -3.93 -2.16
N ASP A 83 -33.90 -4.21 -2.00
CA ASP A 83 -34.70 -4.89 -3.01
C ASP A 83 -34.63 -4.22 -4.38
N GLY A 84 -34.31 -5.03 -5.40
CA GLY A 84 -34.21 -4.60 -6.79
C GLY A 84 -33.00 -3.65 -7.06
N ARG A 85 -31.99 -3.64 -6.20
CA ARG A 85 -30.76 -2.88 -6.36
C ARG A 85 -29.53 -3.76 -6.15
N PRO A 86 -28.37 -3.40 -6.78
CA PRO A 86 -27.10 -4.08 -6.53
C PRO A 86 -26.69 -3.94 -5.07
N ASP A 87 -26.15 -4.99 -4.50
CA ASP A 87 -25.62 -4.96 -3.14
C ASP A 87 -24.41 -4.03 -3.02
N VAL A 88 -24.24 -3.49 -1.80
CA VAL A 88 -23.04 -2.73 -1.43
C VAL A 88 -22.31 -3.50 -0.32
N ILE A 89 -21.01 -3.67 -0.51
CA ILE A 89 -20.15 -4.42 0.42
C ILE A 89 -19.15 -3.45 1.07
N VAL A 90 -19.03 -3.54 2.38
CA VAL A 90 -18.01 -2.84 3.17
C VAL A 90 -17.05 -3.85 3.72
N ASP A 91 -15.77 -3.68 3.37
CA ASP A 91 -14.64 -4.40 3.92
C ASP A 91 -13.78 -3.43 4.71
N LEU A 92 -13.77 -3.57 6.03
CA LEU A 92 -12.94 -2.75 6.93
C LEU A 92 -11.83 -3.62 7.52
N PHE A 93 -10.58 -3.28 7.18
CA PHE A 93 -9.39 -3.98 7.61
C PHE A 93 -8.70 -3.23 8.76
N ASP A 94 -8.32 -3.95 9.80
CA ASP A 94 -7.33 -3.53 10.79
C ASP A 94 -5.95 -3.98 10.32
N MET A 95 -5.13 -3.04 9.92
CA MET A 95 -3.78 -3.32 9.41
C MET A 95 -2.70 -3.34 10.52
N GLY A 96 -3.09 -3.10 11.77
CA GLY A 96 -2.17 -3.10 12.90
C GLY A 96 -1.43 -1.79 13.11
N SER A 97 -1.07 -1.08 12.07
CA SER A 97 -0.43 0.25 12.12
C SER A 97 -0.98 1.19 11.05
N SER A 98 -0.77 2.49 11.26
CA SER A 98 -1.12 3.50 10.26
C SER A 98 -0.23 3.41 9.01
N GLU A 99 1.03 3.03 9.18
CA GLU A 99 1.95 2.83 8.05
C GLU A 99 1.48 1.67 7.15
N ASP A 100 1.02 0.55 7.74
CA ASP A 100 0.48 -0.58 6.97
C ASP A 100 -0.85 -0.23 6.29
N ALA A 101 -1.74 0.51 6.97
CA ALA A 101 -2.99 0.98 6.37
C ALA A 101 -2.73 1.94 5.20
N PHE A 102 -1.77 2.86 5.33
CA PHE A 102 -1.28 3.69 4.24
C PHE A 102 -0.67 2.85 3.13
N GLY A 103 0.11 1.81 3.46
CA GLY A 103 0.75 0.91 2.50
C GLY A 103 -0.26 0.21 1.61
N VAL A 104 -1.26 -0.45 2.19
CA VAL A 104 -2.30 -1.13 1.40
C VAL A 104 -3.14 -0.14 0.59
N PHE A 105 -3.41 1.06 1.13
CA PHE A 105 -4.07 2.13 0.37
C PHE A 105 -3.24 2.56 -0.85
N THR A 106 -1.92 2.67 -0.71
CA THR A 106 -1.04 3.06 -1.82
C THR A 106 -0.69 1.91 -2.76
N HIS A 107 -1.17 0.69 -2.50
CA HIS A 107 -0.99 -0.44 -3.42
C HIS A 107 -1.71 -0.21 -4.75
N ASP A 108 -2.91 0.40 -4.72
CA ASP A 108 -3.62 0.84 -5.92
C ASP A 108 -4.10 2.28 -5.71
N LEU A 109 -3.55 3.21 -6.51
CA LEU A 109 -3.87 4.64 -6.46
C LEU A 109 -4.70 5.10 -7.65
N ASP A 110 -5.32 4.16 -8.38
CA ASP A 110 -6.18 4.47 -9.50
C ASP A 110 -7.53 5.03 -9.00
N GLY A 111 -7.93 6.19 -9.52
CA GLY A 111 -9.22 6.81 -9.22
C GLY A 111 -9.11 8.30 -8.88
N GLU A 112 -10.24 8.87 -8.49
CA GLU A 112 -10.35 10.27 -8.06
C GLU A 112 -10.42 10.33 -6.54
N ASP A 113 -9.82 11.35 -5.93
CA ASP A 113 -9.94 11.56 -4.48
C ASP A 113 -11.40 11.85 -4.10
N ALA A 114 -11.96 10.99 -3.26
CA ALA A 114 -13.33 11.11 -2.75
C ALA A 114 -13.43 11.94 -1.45
N GLN A 115 -12.31 12.45 -0.95
CA GLN A 115 -12.22 13.23 0.30
C GLN A 115 -12.76 12.46 1.52
N VAL A 116 -12.42 11.17 1.62
CA VAL A 116 -12.80 10.27 2.71
C VAL A 116 -11.56 9.85 3.49
N GLY A 117 -11.60 9.94 4.81
CA GLY A 117 -10.50 9.56 5.67
C GLY A 117 -9.28 10.49 5.55
N GLN A 118 -8.08 9.91 5.63
CA GLN A 118 -6.80 10.62 5.47
C GLN A 118 -6.27 10.54 4.03
N GLY A 119 -6.90 9.74 3.19
CA GLY A 119 -6.71 9.61 1.75
C GLY A 119 -7.70 8.61 1.20
N SER A 120 -8.16 8.85 -0.02
CA SER A 120 -9.19 8.03 -0.66
C SER A 120 -9.07 8.04 -2.17
N ASN A 121 -9.56 6.98 -2.81
CA ASN A 121 -9.74 6.88 -4.25
C ASN A 121 -11.11 6.28 -4.56
N TYR A 122 -11.81 6.86 -5.51
CA TYR A 122 -13.05 6.31 -6.04
C TYR A 122 -12.91 6.02 -7.53
N LYS A 123 -13.30 4.80 -7.92
CA LYS A 123 -13.29 4.38 -9.33
C LYS A 123 -14.33 3.28 -9.56
N ALA A 124 -15.23 3.50 -10.52
CA ALA A 124 -16.15 2.48 -11.01
C ALA A 124 -16.88 1.67 -9.90
N GLY A 125 -17.53 2.36 -8.96
CA GLY A 125 -18.28 1.74 -7.87
C GLY A 125 -17.46 1.30 -6.66
N LEU A 126 -16.13 1.46 -6.71
CA LEU A 126 -15.22 1.11 -5.62
C LEU A 126 -14.65 2.38 -4.98
N LEU A 127 -14.85 2.53 -3.67
CA LEU A 127 -14.18 3.49 -2.81
C LEU A 127 -13.16 2.77 -1.96
N SER A 128 -11.89 3.17 -2.05
CA SER A 128 -10.82 2.78 -1.13
C SER A 128 -10.42 3.99 -0.29
N PHE A 129 -10.20 3.81 1.02
CA PHE A 129 -9.71 4.88 1.89
C PHE A 129 -8.89 4.32 3.05
N TRP A 130 -8.04 5.15 3.65
CA TRP A 130 -7.38 4.81 4.90
C TRP A 130 -7.62 5.89 5.96
N LYS A 131 -7.69 5.46 7.22
CA LYS A 131 -7.70 6.35 8.39
C LYS A 131 -7.14 5.63 9.60
N ASP A 132 -6.16 6.24 10.29
CA ASP A 132 -5.41 5.62 11.37
C ASP A 132 -4.84 4.26 10.91
N ARG A 133 -5.03 3.20 11.65
CA ARG A 133 -4.60 1.84 11.32
C ARG A 133 -5.58 1.06 10.43
N TYR A 134 -6.64 1.71 9.96
CA TYR A 134 -7.70 1.06 9.20
C TYR A 134 -7.62 1.39 7.70
N PHE A 135 -7.76 0.35 6.89
CA PHE A 135 -8.04 0.47 5.47
C PHE A 135 -9.49 0.06 5.22
N GLY A 136 -10.24 0.87 4.50
CA GLY A 136 -11.62 0.61 4.14
C GLY A 136 -11.79 0.47 2.64
N SER A 137 -12.52 -0.57 2.21
CA SER A 137 -12.98 -0.77 0.85
C SER A 137 -14.49 -0.83 0.88
N VAL A 138 -15.16 0.01 0.09
CA VAL A 138 -16.61 0.01 -0.07
C VAL A 138 -16.92 -0.12 -1.55
N SER A 139 -17.58 -1.22 -1.93
CA SER A 139 -17.85 -1.52 -3.33
C SER A 139 -19.33 -1.77 -3.58
N ALA A 140 -19.83 -1.34 -4.73
CA ALA A 140 -21.13 -1.76 -5.26
C ALA A 140 -20.92 -2.85 -6.31
N GLU A 141 -21.76 -3.88 -6.32
CA GLU A 141 -21.71 -4.95 -7.34
C GLU A 141 -21.96 -4.40 -8.75
N GLU A 142 -22.74 -3.32 -8.85
CA GLU A 142 -22.97 -2.56 -10.07
C GLU A 142 -22.98 -1.06 -9.76
N GLU A 143 -22.26 -0.24 -10.54
CA GLU A 143 -22.25 1.19 -10.35
C GLU A 143 -23.53 1.83 -10.93
N THR A 144 -24.42 2.26 -10.04
CA THR A 144 -25.54 3.14 -10.36
C THR A 144 -25.39 4.46 -9.59
N PRO A 145 -26.04 5.56 -10.00
CA PRO A 145 -25.97 6.82 -9.24
C PRO A 145 -26.38 6.65 -7.76
N GLU A 146 -27.36 5.80 -7.48
CA GLU A 146 -27.83 5.52 -6.13
C GLU A 146 -26.82 4.69 -5.33
N ALA A 147 -26.25 3.65 -5.94
CA ALA A 147 -25.19 2.83 -5.33
C ALA A 147 -23.92 3.66 -5.06
N LYS A 148 -23.51 4.50 -6.01
CA LYS A 148 -22.40 5.46 -5.82
C LYS A 148 -22.63 6.36 -4.62
N ALA A 149 -23.83 6.93 -4.48
CA ALA A 149 -24.16 7.78 -3.33
C ALA A 149 -24.06 6.99 -2.01
N ALA A 150 -24.55 5.75 -1.97
CA ALA A 150 -24.48 4.88 -0.80
C ALA A 150 -23.02 4.50 -0.45
N VAL A 151 -22.21 4.13 -1.43
CA VAL A 151 -20.77 3.82 -1.27
C VAL A 151 -20.02 5.01 -0.65
N LEU A 152 -20.17 6.20 -1.21
CA LEU A 152 -19.52 7.39 -0.70
C LEU A 152 -19.99 7.80 0.70
N GLU A 153 -21.29 7.68 0.97
CA GLU A 153 -21.85 7.99 2.28
C GLU A 153 -21.40 6.97 3.36
N LEU A 154 -21.36 5.67 3.03
CA LEU A 154 -20.80 4.64 3.92
C LEU A 154 -19.35 4.95 4.26
N GLY A 155 -18.51 5.24 3.28
CA GLY A 155 -17.12 5.60 3.51
C GLY A 155 -16.96 6.80 4.44
N ARG A 156 -17.74 7.88 4.21
CA ARG A 156 -17.72 9.08 5.08
C ARG A 156 -18.13 8.77 6.51
N ARG A 157 -19.20 7.98 6.71
CA ARG A 157 -19.66 7.59 8.06
C ARG A 157 -18.64 6.73 8.79
N ILE A 158 -18.05 5.76 8.12
CA ILE A 158 -17.01 4.91 8.69
C ILE A 158 -15.79 5.76 9.06
N ALA A 159 -15.29 6.59 8.15
CA ALA A 159 -14.16 7.48 8.41
C ALA A 159 -14.45 8.47 9.56
N ALA A 160 -15.68 8.98 9.67
CA ALA A 160 -16.10 9.85 10.78
C ALA A 160 -16.21 9.12 12.13
N ALA A 161 -16.53 7.81 12.11
CA ALA A 161 -16.58 6.98 13.31
C ALA A 161 -15.18 6.68 13.87
N ILE A 162 -14.17 6.54 13.01
CA ILE A 162 -12.76 6.41 13.40
C ILE A 162 -12.24 7.78 13.84
N LYS A 163 -12.08 7.98 15.16
CA LYS A 163 -11.78 9.30 15.74
C LYS A 163 -10.33 9.73 15.61
N GLN A 164 -9.41 8.77 15.55
CA GLN A 164 -7.98 9.03 15.49
C GLN A 164 -7.50 9.17 14.06
N GLU A 165 -6.41 9.91 13.89
CA GLU A 165 -5.64 9.99 12.66
C GLU A 165 -4.24 9.47 12.95
N GLY A 166 -3.76 8.57 12.10
CA GLY A 166 -2.44 8.01 12.26
C GLY A 166 -1.39 8.75 11.43
N PRO A 167 -0.11 8.66 11.81
CA PRO A 167 0.96 9.26 11.04
C PRO A 167 1.15 8.55 9.70
N LYS A 168 1.59 9.29 8.69
CA LYS A 168 2.14 8.71 7.46
C LYS A 168 3.52 8.09 7.74
N PRO A 169 3.97 7.12 6.91
CA PRO A 169 5.31 6.54 7.05
C PRO A 169 6.40 7.60 7.05
N LYS A 170 7.32 7.52 8.03
CA LYS A 170 8.45 8.47 8.14
C LYS A 170 9.35 8.48 6.90
N LEU A 171 9.44 7.36 6.18
CA LEU A 171 10.21 7.27 4.94
C LEU A 171 9.78 8.27 3.87
N LEU A 172 8.53 8.73 3.88
CA LEU A 172 8.05 9.73 2.94
C LEU A 172 8.77 11.08 3.09
N SER A 173 9.30 11.41 4.28
CA SER A 173 10.05 12.64 4.51
C SER A 173 11.42 12.66 3.82
N PHE A 174 11.90 11.51 3.33
CA PHE A 174 13.15 11.39 2.58
C PHE A 174 12.96 11.49 1.06
N LEU A 175 11.75 11.72 0.60
CA LEU A 175 11.45 11.91 -0.82
C LEU A 175 11.64 13.38 -1.20
N PRO A 176 12.64 13.73 -2.04
CA PRO A 176 12.78 15.09 -2.55
C PRO A 176 11.50 15.52 -3.29
N PRO A 177 10.98 16.74 -3.04
CA PRO A 177 9.68 17.14 -3.62
C PRO A 177 9.75 17.45 -5.11
N GLU A 178 10.94 17.82 -5.63
CA GLU A 178 11.10 18.24 -7.02
C GLU A 178 10.89 17.09 -8.00
N GLY A 179 9.89 17.22 -8.87
CA GLY A 179 9.53 16.21 -9.87
C GLY A 179 8.80 14.99 -9.33
N LEU A 180 8.43 14.98 -8.04
CA LEU A 180 7.70 13.86 -7.43
C LEU A 180 6.28 13.75 -8.00
N GLU A 181 5.94 12.60 -8.56
CA GLU A 181 4.57 12.25 -8.94
C GLU A 181 3.82 11.74 -7.69
N SER A 182 3.06 12.61 -7.00
CA SER A 182 2.40 12.30 -5.72
C SER A 182 1.43 11.10 -5.79
N GLY A 183 0.79 10.89 -6.94
CA GLY A 183 -0.08 9.73 -7.20
C GLY A 183 0.68 8.44 -7.55
N ARG A 184 2.00 8.40 -7.39
CA ARG A 184 2.85 7.24 -7.70
C ARG A 184 3.91 7.03 -6.62
N VAL A 185 3.45 7.05 -5.38
CA VAL A 185 4.24 6.78 -4.18
C VAL A 185 3.63 5.57 -3.48
N HIS A 186 4.40 4.49 -3.37
CA HIS A 186 3.96 3.21 -2.82
C HIS A 186 4.82 2.84 -1.61
N PHE A 187 4.18 2.55 -0.48
CA PHE A 187 4.84 2.04 0.73
C PHE A 187 4.61 0.54 0.85
N PHE A 188 5.63 -0.23 1.23
CA PHE A 188 5.54 -1.69 1.34
C PHE A 188 6.68 -2.27 2.18
N HIS A 189 6.64 -3.62 2.39
CA HIS A 189 7.62 -4.35 3.21
C HIS A 189 8.41 -5.41 2.43
N ASN A 190 7.86 -5.96 1.35
CA ASN A 190 8.43 -7.17 0.76
C ASN A 190 8.71 -7.05 -0.75
N HIS A 191 9.51 -7.99 -1.22
CA HIS A 191 9.96 -8.10 -2.60
C HIS A 191 8.81 -8.29 -3.61
N SER A 192 7.78 -9.06 -3.25
CA SER A 192 6.66 -9.33 -4.17
C SER A 192 5.90 -8.05 -4.50
N VAL A 193 5.67 -7.18 -3.51
CA VAL A 193 5.04 -5.88 -3.71
C VAL A 193 5.94 -4.93 -4.48
N LEU A 194 7.26 -4.93 -4.22
CA LEU A 194 8.21 -4.17 -5.05
C LEU A 194 8.08 -4.56 -6.52
N ASN A 195 8.15 -5.85 -6.81
CA ASN A 195 8.08 -6.36 -8.19
C ASN A 195 6.71 -6.16 -8.85
N TYR A 196 5.64 -6.08 -8.08
CA TYR A 196 4.32 -5.69 -8.60
C TYR A 196 4.34 -4.26 -9.17
N HIS A 197 4.96 -3.31 -8.47
CA HIS A 197 5.04 -1.91 -8.91
C HIS A 197 6.20 -1.66 -9.88
N PHE A 198 7.32 -2.33 -9.66
CA PHE A 198 8.54 -2.20 -10.46
C PHE A 198 9.38 -3.47 -10.35
N PHE A 199 9.44 -4.23 -11.44
CA PHE A 199 10.26 -5.44 -11.47
C PHE A 199 11.75 -5.11 -11.36
N VAL A 200 12.38 -5.67 -10.32
CA VAL A 200 13.82 -5.51 -10.05
C VAL A 200 14.58 -6.78 -10.38
N ALA A 201 14.15 -7.92 -9.86
CA ALA A 201 14.79 -9.22 -10.08
C ALA A 201 13.82 -10.37 -9.70
N ASP A 202 14.06 -11.59 -10.19
CA ASP A 202 13.27 -12.77 -9.81
C ASP A 202 13.46 -13.13 -8.33
N GLY A 203 14.67 -12.97 -7.78
CA GLY A 203 14.98 -13.20 -6.38
C GLY A 203 15.02 -11.90 -5.57
N ASP A 204 14.86 -12.03 -4.25
CA ASP A 204 14.93 -10.89 -3.33
C ASP A 204 16.38 -10.43 -3.09
N ILE A 205 16.92 -9.70 -4.04
CA ILE A 205 18.30 -9.16 -3.97
C ILE A 205 18.45 -7.97 -3.02
N LEU A 206 17.33 -7.39 -2.54
CA LEU A 206 17.30 -6.33 -1.55
C LEU A 206 17.04 -6.84 -0.14
N LEU A 207 16.85 -8.17 0.03
CA LEU A 207 16.56 -8.81 1.31
C LEU A 207 15.43 -8.12 2.07
N LEU A 208 14.32 -7.89 1.37
CA LEU A 208 13.13 -7.24 1.91
C LEU A 208 12.33 -8.25 2.74
N GLU A 209 12.39 -8.09 4.05
CA GLU A 209 11.61 -8.87 5.03
C GLU A 209 10.47 -8.02 5.58
N GLN A 210 9.50 -8.63 6.25
CA GLN A 210 8.38 -7.93 6.92
C GLN A 210 8.82 -6.83 7.91
N THR A 211 10.03 -6.92 8.43
CA THR A 211 10.62 -5.92 9.33
C THR A 211 11.28 -4.75 8.60
N ALA A 212 11.43 -4.82 7.29
CA ALA A 212 11.88 -3.70 6.47
C ALA A 212 10.69 -2.80 6.11
N SER A 213 10.97 -1.53 5.89
CA SER A 213 10.00 -0.57 5.35
C SER A 213 10.58 0.06 4.10
N ALA A 214 9.81 0.08 3.02
CA ALA A 214 10.24 0.59 1.73
C ALA A 214 9.24 1.57 1.14
N VAL A 215 9.76 2.59 0.45
CA VAL A 215 8.97 3.51 -0.37
C VAL A 215 9.54 3.52 -1.77
N LEU A 216 8.69 3.26 -2.77
CA LEU A 216 8.99 3.46 -4.18
C LEU A 216 8.21 4.66 -4.69
N ALA A 217 8.91 5.65 -5.24
CA ALA A 217 8.32 6.88 -5.78
C ALA A 217 8.74 7.09 -7.23
N SER A 218 7.80 7.55 -8.06
CA SER A 218 8.09 7.97 -9.43
C SER A 218 8.38 9.45 -9.49
N TYR A 219 9.32 9.80 -10.35
CA TYR A 219 9.73 11.18 -10.62
C TYR A 219 9.69 11.47 -12.10
N GLU A 220 9.24 12.66 -12.45
CA GLU A 220 9.28 13.18 -13.80
C GLU A 220 10.17 14.42 -13.87
N SER A 221 11.02 14.48 -14.89
CA SER A 221 11.90 15.59 -15.20
C SER A 221 11.90 15.87 -16.70
N ALA A 222 12.53 16.96 -17.14
CA ALA A 222 12.68 17.26 -18.56
C ALA A 222 13.38 16.14 -19.36
N GLY A 223 14.23 15.35 -18.72
CA GLY A 223 14.93 14.21 -19.31
C GLY A 223 14.12 12.90 -19.31
N GLY A 224 12.98 12.83 -18.63
CA GLY A 224 12.10 11.66 -18.57
C GLY A 224 11.79 11.17 -17.16
N LYS A 225 11.34 9.91 -17.07
CA LYS A 225 10.87 9.31 -15.82
C LYS A 225 11.96 8.48 -15.16
N SER A 226 12.12 8.66 -13.86
CA SER A 226 12.97 7.86 -12.97
C SER A 226 12.18 7.33 -11.78
N ARG A 227 12.76 6.40 -11.02
CA ARG A 227 12.20 5.90 -9.77
C ARG A 227 13.22 5.99 -8.65
N LEU A 228 12.73 6.35 -7.47
CA LEU A 228 13.50 6.35 -6.24
C LEU A 228 12.91 5.29 -5.31
N LEU A 229 13.77 4.37 -4.86
CA LEU A 229 13.47 3.41 -3.80
C LEU A 229 14.29 3.79 -2.57
N VAL A 230 13.62 3.95 -1.43
CA VAL A 230 14.24 4.15 -0.11
C VAL A 230 13.79 3.00 0.78
N VAL A 231 14.74 2.23 1.31
CA VAL A 231 14.47 1.09 2.19
C VAL A 231 15.12 1.32 3.54
N ARG A 232 14.36 1.26 4.61
CA ARG A 232 14.86 1.25 5.99
C ARG A 232 14.84 -0.18 6.52
N TYR A 233 15.96 -0.66 6.97
CA TYR A 233 16.12 -1.94 7.64
C TYR A 233 16.05 -1.79 9.15
N PRO A 234 15.79 -2.87 9.91
CA PRO A 234 15.76 -2.84 11.37
C PRO A 234 17.07 -2.38 12.00
N ASP A 235 18.19 -2.72 11.36
CA ASP A 235 19.54 -2.39 11.82
C ASP A 235 20.50 -2.17 10.64
N GLU A 236 21.66 -1.59 10.95
CA GLU A 236 22.69 -1.29 9.96
C GLU A 236 23.31 -2.55 9.33
N ALA A 237 23.44 -3.63 10.10
CA ALA A 237 24.03 -4.87 9.59
C ALA A 237 23.14 -5.52 8.50
N LYS A 238 21.82 -5.44 8.65
CA LYS A 238 20.88 -5.87 7.59
C LYS A 238 20.98 -4.96 6.38
N ALA A 239 21.07 -3.65 6.55
CA ALA A 239 21.23 -2.69 5.45
C ALA A 239 22.54 -2.91 4.67
N VAL A 240 23.64 -3.20 5.37
CA VAL A 240 24.94 -3.55 4.73
C VAL A 240 24.78 -4.78 3.84
N ARG A 241 24.22 -5.87 4.38
CA ARG A 241 24.03 -7.12 3.61
C ARG A 241 23.11 -6.90 2.39
N ALA A 242 22.04 -6.16 2.56
CA ALA A 242 21.10 -5.85 1.48
C ALA A 242 21.78 -4.99 0.38
N TYR A 243 22.52 -3.96 0.78
CA TYR A 243 23.28 -3.11 -0.13
C TYR A 243 24.32 -3.89 -0.93
N GLU A 244 25.10 -4.76 -0.25
CA GLU A 244 26.09 -5.62 -0.91
C GLU A 244 25.46 -6.63 -1.86
N SER A 245 24.33 -7.24 -1.45
CA SER A 245 23.56 -8.15 -2.30
C SER A 245 23.03 -7.44 -3.54
N PHE A 246 22.39 -6.28 -3.37
CA PHE A 246 21.91 -5.46 -4.48
C PHE A 246 23.03 -5.05 -5.42
N SER A 247 24.13 -4.51 -4.88
CA SER A 247 25.27 -4.04 -5.68
C SER A 247 25.89 -5.16 -6.50
N ARG A 248 26.03 -6.35 -5.92
CA ARG A 248 26.59 -7.52 -6.60
C ARG A 248 25.71 -8.04 -7.73
N ASN A 249 24.38 -8.08 -7.49
CA ASN A 249 23.45 -8.72 -8.41
C ASN A 249 22.87 -7.75 -9.46
N TYR A 250 22.72 -6.48 -9.11
CA TYR A 250 22.05 -5.49 -9.98
C TYR A 250 23.02 -4.48 -10.59
N LEU A 251 24.12 -4.13 -9.90
CA LEU A 251 25.09 -3.12 -10.32
C LEU A 251 26.51 -3.70 -10.51
N PRO A 252 26.68 -4.85 -11.20
CA PRO A 252 28.02 -5.38 -11.43
C PRO A 252 28.85 -4.34 -12.21
N GLY A 253 29.98 -3.91 -11.64
CA GLY A 253 30.85 -2.92 -12.27
C GLY A 253 30.60 -1.46 -11.88
N ALA A 254 29.72 -1.17 -10.92
CA ALA A 254 29.50 0.21 -10.43
C ALA A 254 30.76 0.89 -9.87
N GLY A 255 31.77 0.13 -9.50
CA GLY A 255 33.00 0.66 -8.94
C GLY A 255 32.75 1.57 -7.73
N LYS A 256 33.67 2.54 -7.51
CA LYS A 256 33.51 3.54 -6.43
C LYS A 256 32.45 4.61 -6.74
N ALA A 257 32.01 4.73 -7.99
CA ALA A 257 31.08 5.77 -8.41
C ALA A 257 29.62 5.50 -7.97
N GLY A 258 29.28 4.24 -7.62
CA GLY A 258 27.92 3.88 -7.16
C GLY A 258 26.84 3.96 -8.24
N ALA A 259 27.18 4.28 -9.51
CA ALA A 259 26.27 4.40 -10.63
C ALA A 259 26.68 3.54 -11.81
N VAL A 260 25.71 2.90 -12.48
CA VAL A 260 25.93 2.07 -13.69
C VAL A 260 24.85 2.36 -14.71
N ARG A 261 25.22 2.27 -15.98
CA ARG A 261 24.29 2.34 -17.10
C ARG A 261 23.73 0.95 -17.38
N ILE A 262 22.41 0.77 -17.26
CA ILE A 262 21.73 -0.51 -17.41
C ILE A 262 20.71 -0.42 -18.56
N GLY A 263 20.61 -1.49 -19.36
CA GLY A 263 19.60 -1.64 -20.41
C GLY A 263 19.57 -0.49 -21.42
N ASP A 264 18.41 0.12 -21.63
CA ASP A 264 18.11 1.16 -22.62
C ASP A 264 18.83 2.49 -22.41
N LYS A 265 20.11 2.43 -22.01
CA LYS A 265 20.95 3.60 -21.75
C LYS A 265 20.52 4.44 -20.55
N LYS A 266 19.75 3.90 -19.64
CA LYS A 266 19.34 4.54 -18.38
C LYS A 266 20.33 4.22 -17.26
N TRP A 267 20.47 5.16 -16.32
CA TRP A 267 21.38 5.05 -15.20
C TRP A 267 20.66 4.56 -13.95
N THR A 268 21.31 3.67 -13.23
CA THR A 268 20.92 3.27 -11.88
C THR A 268 22.06 3.56 -10.93
N ALA A 269 21.73 4.17 -9.79
CA ALA A 269 22.69 4.49 -8.75
C ALA A 269 22.15 4.04 -7.39
N SER A 270 23.05 3.68 -6.48
CA SER A 270 22.68 3.30 -5.12
C SER A 270 23.66 3.84 -4.08
N ALA A 271 23.11 4.09 -2.89
CA ALA A 271 23.88 4.52 -1.72
C ALA A 271 23.32 3.86 -0.46
N ARG A 272 24.09 3.90 0.64
CA ARG A 272 23.66 3.48 1.97
C ARG A 272 24.01 4.55 3.01
N ALA A 273 23.03 4.91 3.83
CA ALA A 273 23.19 5.82 4.95
C ALA A 273 22.65 5.15 6.23
N GLY A 274 23.55 4.73 7.14
CA GLY A 274 23.16 3.98 8.32
C GLY A 274 22.37 2.71 7.99
N ASN A 275 21.15 2.59 8.49
CA ASN A 275 20.25 1.47 8.22
C ASN A 275 19.33 1.69 7.00
N ILE A 276 19.63 2.68 6.16
CA ILE A 276 18.83 3.01 4.97
C ILE A 276 19.64 2.69 3.70
N VAL A 277 18.99 1.99 2.75
CA VAL A 277 19.48 1.80 1.38
C VAL A 277 18.65 2.66 0.45
N ILE A 278 19.32 3.35 -0.48
CA ILE A 278 18.72 4.26 -1.45
C ILE A 278 19.08 3.75 -2.84
N VAL A 279 18.11 3.66 -3.73
CA VAL A 279 18.35 3.29 -5.14
C VAL A 279 17.55 4.22 -6.05
N VAL A 280 18.24 4.78 -7.03
CA VAL A 280 17.64 5.54 -8.13
C VAL A 280 17.70 4.68 -9.38
N PHE A 281 16.54 4.36 -9.96
CA PHE A 281 16.41 3.59 -11.20
C PHE A 281 16.03 4.48 -12.37
N ASN A 282 16.49 4.10 -13.57
CA ASN A 282 16.07 4.68 -14.84
C ASN A 282 16.32 6.18 -14.98
N ALA A 283 17.33 6.74 -14.34
CA ALA A 283 17.71 8.13 -14.53
C ALA A 283 18.29 8.35 -15.95
N ASP A 284 18.11 9.56 -16.50
CA ASP A 284 18.53 9.89 -17.86
C ASP A 284 20.05 10.06 -17.99
N SER A 285 20.69 10.45 -16.90
CA SER A 285 22.13 10.64 -16.82
C SER A 285 22.67 10.19 -15.47
N GLU A 286 23.98 9.90 -15.43
CA GLU A 286 24.70 9.64 -14.19
C GLU A 286 24.53 10.80 -13.19
N MET A 287 24.68 12.03 -13.67
CA MET A 287 24.55 13.24 -12.85
C MET A 287 23.13 13.33 -12.24
N SER A 288 22.08 13.05 -13.00
CA SER A 288 20.71 13.05 -12.49
C SER A 288 20.53 11.99 -11.39
N ALA A 289 21.08 10.78 -11.59
CA ALA A 289 21.02 9.71 -10.58
C ALA A 289 21.74 10.12 -9.29
N MET A 290 22.97 10.64 -9.42
CA MET A 290 23.78 11.04 -8.27
C MET A 290 23.21 12.25 -7.52
N ASN A 291 22.67 13.24 -8.23
CA ASN A 291 22.00 14.39 -7.60
C ASN A 291 20.78 13.96 -6.79
N ARG A 292 20.01 12.99 -7.29
CA ARG A 292 18.86 12.44 -6.56
C ARG A 292 19.30 11.71 -5.30
N LEU A 293 20.37 10.88 -5.37
CA LEU A 293 20.95 10.24 -4.18
C LEU A 293 21.38 11.27 -3.14
N ALA A 294 22.18 12.26 -3.56
CA ALA A 294 22.66 13.31 -2.66
C ALA A 294 21.53 14.10 -1.98
N SER A 295 20.44 14.36 -2.71
CA SER A 295 19.24 15.01 -2.15
C SER A 295 18.61 14.17 -1.04
N VAL A 296 18.50 12.85 -1.22
CA VAL A 296 17.96 11.93 -0.20
C VAL A 296 18.90 11.84 1.00
N GLU A 297 20.22 11.69 0.76
CA GLU A 297 21.21 11.64 1.85
C GLU A 297 21.19 12.92 2.70
N SER A 298 21.02 14.08 2.07
CA SER A 298 20.86 15.37 2.79
C SER A 298 19.60 15.38 3.67
N LEU A 299 18.47 14.85 3.19
CA LEU A 299 17.23 14.76 3.97
C LEU A 299 17.38 13.80 5.17
N ILE A 300 18.07 12.66 4.98
CA ILE A 300 18.37 11.70 6.05
C ILE A 300 19.27 12.34 7.11
N GLY A 301 20.35 13.02 6.70
CA GLY A 301 21.29 13.71 7.60
C GLY A 301 20.62 14.83 8.40
N GLY A 302 19.73 15.59 7.76
CA GLY A 302 18.95 16.66 8.41
C GLY A 302 17.92 16.15 9.43
N ALA A 303 17.46 14.91 9.30
CA ALA A 303 16.54 14.28 10.24
C ALA A 303 17.21 13.71 11.52
N GLY A 304 18.53 13.80 11.64
CA GLY A 304 19.26 13.33 12.82
C GLY A 304 19.26 11.82 13.02
N ILE A 305 19.01 11.07 11.98
CA ILE A 305 19.12 9.61 11.97
C ILE A 305 20.59 9.25 11.75
N GLN A 306 21.32 9.07 12.86
CA GLN A 306 22.66 8.46 12.90
C GLN A 306 22.53 6.98 13.24
#